data_f6e1d7651e93db078adb891381c85d79
#
_entry.id   f6e1d7651e93db078adb891381c85d79
#
_cell.length_a   1.000
_cell.length_b   1.000
_cell.length_c   1.000
_cell.angle_alpha   90.00
_cell.angle_beta   90.00
_cell.angle_gamma   90.00
#
_symmetry.space_group_name_H-M   'P 1'
#
loop_
_entity.id
_entity.type
_entity.pdbx_description
1 polymer ?
#
loop_
_entity_poly.entity_id
_entity_poly.type
_entity_poly.pdbx_seq_one_letter_code
_entity_poly.pdbx_strand_id
1 'polypeptide(L)'
;MKMSTFFVSLALIFAACNPLEEKPSLVAPSDVKVEQTSLTTVRLLWSNNSTSYDGVILERANQTAGESFTELARLGNGVLIYNDKNHNGDAIYQYRLTTFQGDQTSESTVVTFQYNKLPAPTELAAELTDAGLVLTWKDNCTGEEGYLVRRKVNDGAYADWKALGANVVTVTDTDIKAGIYEYEVIAYAGEERSGAATVKYSNTTTPEVRIATTSASWHQVVMQMYLDSDGGHICEGGMCWKNDGSKGATVEDNCYTFPSTLKTGDPFFGAAQGLEPGKTYNFRPWVKYDGQYHYYDEVSSSLQAEPAAIVADWTDISATYNMPASIKLYKTTTSVTGRSINAWYAIADMSAGDLELRTIKTASATKPSVAAKSLGGVQIAINGGYFGGGQSYSYVMDQGKESATGVKTVTRSYYGDANKTSVSIGFNITRGAFGVNKNQEPSVKWLYGSYMWAYDSPLPAYNSGPVLQPTTTYPAAKHTWDVYSAIGGGPIILHDGHLCIDYLTVKDKGNGGRYIGNPELLDDDIFGPSVRPPRTAIGHTADGKIVIMVVDGRNSGGSQGVSLDELARLMKGLGCVNVLNLDGGGSTVFCATPNATILNKPSDGSERAVMSYVAIVSK
;
A
#
# COMPACT_ATOMS: atom_id res chain seq x y z
N MET A 1 87.39 -30.15 20.32
CA MET A 1 88.38 -30.31 21.38
C MET A 1 87.98 -31.53 22.19
N LYS A 2 88.85 -32.58 22.14
CA LYS A 2 89.04 -33.76 23.02
C LYS A 2 87.75 -34.58 23.34
N MET A 3 87.52 -35.76 22.68
CA MET A 3 88.13 -37.04 22.99
C MET A 3 88.10 -37.41 24.48
N SER A 4 87.33 -38.47 24.82
CA SER A 4 87.95 -39.60 25.54
C SER A 4 87.09 -40.85 25.49
N THR A 5 87.65 -41.86 24.97
CA THR A 5 87.31 -43.28 24.86
C THR A 5 87.46 -43.98 26.20
N PHE A 6 86.60 -44.93 26.55
CA PHE A 6 86.98 -46.05 27.39
C PHE A 6 86.22 -47.32 26.99
N PHE A 7 86.99 -48.33 26.65
CA PHE A 7 86.67 -49.75 26.46
C PHE A 7 86.62 -50.47 27.82
N VAL A 8 85.68 -51.40 27.98
CA VAL A 8 85.96 -52.69 28.68
C VAL A 8 84.92 -53.75 28.30
N SER A 9 85.36 -54.79 27.67
CA SER A 9 85.20 -56.24 27.61
C SER A 9 83.94 -56.90 28.21
N LEU A 10 83.18 -57.59 27.37
CA LEU A 10 83.01 -59.04 27.12
C LEU A 10 82.73 -59.94 28.33
N ALA A 11 81.48 -60.44 28.42
CA ALA A 11 81.19 -61.78 28.91
C ALA A 11 79.91 -62.31 28.17
N LEU A 12 80.13 -63.34 27.35
CA LEU A 12 79.05 -64.14 26.74
C LEU A 12 78.40 -65.02 27.83
N ILE A 13 77.03 -64.90 27.92
CA ILE A 13 76.20 -65.95 28.49
C ILE A 13 75.20 -66.33 27.45
N PHE A 14 75.26 -67.55 26.93
CA PHE A 14 74.25 -68.16 26.10
C PHE A 14 73.04 -68.47 26.99
N ALA A 15 71.92 -67.73 26.76
CA ALA A 15 70.60 -68.13 27.21
C ALA A 15 69.76 -68.43 25.96
N ALA A 16 69.16 -69.58 25.90
CA ALA A 16 68.34 -70.07 24.82
C ALA A 16 67.14 -69.13 24.64
N CYS A 17 67.05 -68.45 23.50
CA CYS A 17 65.84 -67.76 23.05
C CYS A 17 64.85 -68.78 22.63
N ASN A 18 63.72 -68.92 23.40
CA ASN A 18 62.49 -69.37 22.84
C ASN A 18 62.00 -68.25 21.92
N PRO A 19 61.52 -68.50 20.68
CA PRO A 19 60.88 -67.50 19.87
C PRO A 19 59.58 -67.08 20.59
N LEU A 20 59.48 -65.84 21.00
CA LEU A 20 58.24 -65.21 21.34
C LEU A 20 57.40 -65.30 20.09
N GLU A 21 56.32 -66.14 20.11
CA GLU A 21 55.28 -66.05 19.14
C GLU A 21 54.74 -64.59 19.24
N GLU A 22 55.00 -63.76 18.21
CA GLU A 22 54.34 -62.51 18.05
C GLU A 22 52.85 -62.83 17.99
N LYS A 23 52.16 -62.53 19.06
CA LYS A 23 50.69 -62.61 19.01
C LYS A 23 50.19 -61.72 17.84
N PRO A 24 49.39 -62.23 16.91
CA PRO A 24 48.90 -61.44 15.82
C PRO A 24 48.15 -60.20 16.36
N SER A 25 48.64 -59.04 15.94
CA SER A 25 48.07 -57.78 16.38
C SER A 25 46.66 -57.67 15.68
N LEU A 26 45.61 -57.56 16.49
CA LEU A 26 44.28 -57.28 15.99
C LEU A 26 44.24 -55.88 15.40
N VAL A 27 43.70 -55.73 14.18
CA VAL A 27 43.55 -54.49 13.44
C VAL A 27 42.08 -54.13 13.36
N ALA A 28 41.75 -52.85 13.57
CA ALA A 28 40.37 -52.35 13.45
C ALA A 28 39.79 -52.60 12.02
N PRO A 29 38.50 -52.83 11.90
CA PRO A 29 37.85 -52.85 10.59
C PRO A 29 38.01 -51.53 9.83
N SER A 30 38.16 -51.55 8.51
CA SER A 30 38.27 -50.37 7.65
C SER A 30 37.15 -50.33 6.59
N ASP A 31 37.16 -49.29 5.76
CA ASP A 31 36.23 -49.06 4.63
C ASP A 31 34.78 -49.23 5.02
N VAL A 32 34.43 -48.78 6.23
CA VAL A 32 33.05 -48.92 6.74
C VAL A 32 32.13 -48.04 5.93
N LYS A 33 31.17 -48.66 5.25
CA LYS A 33 30.09 -48.00 4.52
C LYS A 33 28.78 -48.22 5.26
N VAL A 34 28.01 -47.17 5.40
CA VAL A 34 26.70 -47.19 6.03
C VAL A 34 25.69 -46.60 5.06
N GLU A 35 24.64 -47.34 4.78
CA GLU A 35 23.59 -46.93 3.83
C GLU A 35 22.19 -47.31 4.34
N GLN A 36 21.21 -46.47 4.14
CA GLN A 36 19.84 -46.77 4.44
C GLN A 36 19.24 -47.59 3.26
N THR A 37 18.68 -48.76 3.57
CA THR A 37 18.11 -49.65 2.55
C THR A 37 16.59 -49.79 2.61
N SER A 38 15.96 -49.27 3.66
CA SER A 38 14.48 -49.18 3.77
C SER A 38 14.13 -48.15 4.85
N LEU A 39 12.83 -47.93 5.04
CA LEU A 39 12.28 -47.05 6.11
C LEU A 39 12.63 -47.50 7.53
N THR A 40 13.21 -48.67 7.72
CA THR A 40 13.54 -49.22 9.05
C THR A 40 14.90 -49.87 9.13
N THR A 41 15.64 -49.96 8.02
CA THR A 41 16.87 -50.75 7.94
C THR A 41 18.05 -49.93 7.42
N VAL A 42 19.14 -50.01 8.17
CA VAL A 42 20.45 -49.46 7.80
C VAL A 42 21.41 -50.63 7.59
N ARG A 43 22.11 -50.70 6.46
CA ARG A 43 23.09 -51.70 6.13
C ARG A 43 24.50 -51.17 6.37
N LEU A 44 25.31 -51.94 7.08
CA LEU A 44 26.72 -51.69 7.27
C LEU A 44 27.53 -52.70 6.48
N LEU A 45 28.61 -52.26 5.84
CA LEU A 45 29.59 -53.04 5.11
C LEU A 45 30.98 -52.59 5.61
N TRP A 46 31.92 -53.50 5.75
CA TRP A 46 33.30 -53.18 6.15
C TRP A 46 34.30 -54.19 5.62
N SER A 47 35.58 -53.85 5.71
CA SER A 47 36.71 -54.75 5.45
C SER A 47 37.35 -55.13 6.77
N ASN A 48 37.74 -56.39 6.92
CA ASN A 48 38.52 -56.80 8.08
C ASN A 48 40.02 -56.91 7.70
N ASN A 49 40.88 -56.40 8.54
CA ASN A 49 42.32 -56.27 8.27
C ASN A 49 43.16 -57.22 9.14
N SER A 50 42.54 -57.99 10.03
CA SER A 50 43.25 -58.95 10.89
C SER A 50 43.39 -60.30 10.17
N THR A 51 44.55 -60.89 10.29
CA THR A 51 44.88 -62.20 9.69
C THR A 51 44.37 -63.38 10.53
N SER A 52 44.16 -63.19 11.83
CA SER A 52 43.56 -64.14 12.76
C SER A 52 42.66 -63.39 13.73
N TYR A 53 41.38 -63.72 13.81
CA TYR A 53 40.37 -63.12 14.67
C TYR A 53 39.15 -64.01 14.79
N ASP A 54 38.37 -63.83 15.85
CA ASP A 54 37.13 -64.58 16.06
C ASP A 54 35.91 -63.88 15.47
N GLY A 55 35.98 -62.54 15.35
CA GLY A 55 34.88 -61.77 14.78
C GLY A 55 34.98 -60.24 15.02
N VAL A 56 33.86 -59.59 14.83
CA VAL A 56 33.67 -58.15 15.00
C VAL A 56 32.56 -57.90 16.00
N ILE A 57 32.81 -57.05 16.99
CA ILE A 57 31.82 -56.46 17.90
C ILE A 57 31.28 -55.21 17.19
N LEU A 58 29.98 -55.16 16.97
CA LEU A 58 29.29 -54.00 16.44
C LEU A 58 28.43 -53.35 17.54
N GLU A 59 28.64 -52.09 17.76
CA GLU A 59 27.91 -51.29 18.76
C GLU A 59 27.28 -50.08 18.07
N ARG A 60 26.18 -49.58 18.63
CA ARG A 60 25.49 -48.39 18.17
C ARG A 60 25.20 -47.44 19.32
N ALA A 61 25.28 -46.13 19.05
CA ALA A 61 24.78 -45.06 19.90
C ALA A 61 23.88 -44.14 19.09
N ASN A 62 22.71 -43.77 19.62
CA ASN A 62 21.88 -42.72 19.07
C ASN A 62 22.28 -41.38 19.70
N GLN A 63 23.02 -40.57 18.92
CA GLN A 63 23.53 -39.27 19.37
C GLN A 63 22.43 -38.24 19.57
N THR A 64 21.35 -38.32 18.78
CA THR A 64 20.18 -37.43 18.93
C THR A 64 19.48 -37.66 20.27
N ALA A 65 19.47 -38.90 20.75
CA ALA A 65 18.90 -39.28 22.06
C ALA A 65 19.94 -39.19 23.20
N GLY A 66 21.21 -38.88 22.94
CA GLY A 66 22.27 -38.83 23.94
C GLY A 66 22.64 -40.20 24.47
N GLU A 67 22.44 -41.28 23.72
CA GLU A 67 22.75 -42.65 24.14
C GLU A 67 24.25 -42.95 24.08
N SER A 68 24.70 -43.78 25.01
CA SER A 68 26.05 -44.40 24.96
C SER A 68 26.03 -45.60 24.02
N PHE A 69 27.23 -46.03 23.55
CA PHE A 69 27.38 -47.23 22.76
C PHE A 69 26.85 -48.47 23.46
N THR A 70 26.00 -49.21 22.78
CA THR A 70 25.47 -50.50 23.20
C THR A 70 25.76 -51.54 22.12
N GLU A 71 26.14 -52.76 22.56
CA GLU A 71 26.41 -53.86 21.63
C GLU A 71 25.14 -54.27 20.88
N LEU A 72 25.17 -54.16 19.55
CA LEU A 72 24.12 -54.64 18.66
C LEU A 72 24.31 -56.09 18.28
N ALA A 73 25.54 -56.48 18.02
CA ALA A 73 25.86 -57.81 17.57
C ALA A 73 27.36 -58.15 17.81
N ARG A 74 27.61 -59.43 18.08
CA ARG A 74 28.91 -60.03 18.06
C ARG A 74 28.94 -61.02 16.89
N LEU A 75 29.63 -60.61 15.82
CA LEU A 75 29.61 -61.25 14.52
C LEU A 75 30.85 -62.15 14.37
N GLY A 76 30.67 -63.37 13.85
CA GLY A 76 31.75 -64.34 13.68
C GLY A 76 32.71 -63.97 12.55
N ASN A 77 33.84 -64.69 12.52
CA ASN A 77 34.87 -64.51 11.49
C ASN A 77 34.27 -64.62 10.06
N GLY A 78 34.69 -63.74 9.17
CA GLY A 78 34.24 -63.66 7.77
C GLY A 78 32.92 -62.94 7.53
N VAL A 79 32.23 -62.45 8.58
CA VAL A 79 31.05 -61.62 8.42
C VAL A 79 31.52 -60.18 8.16
N LEU A 80 31.11 -59.61 7.00
CA LEU A 80 31.50 -58.28 6.54
C LEU A 80 30.32 -57.38 6.27
N ILE A 81 29.10 -57.80 6.68
CA ILE A 81 27.83 -57.11 6.47
C ILE A 81 26.91 -57.32 7.66
N TYR A 82 26.17 -56.27 8.02
CA TYR A 82 25.13 -56.32 9.02
C TYR A 82 23.99 -55.41 8.62
N ASN A 83 22.75 -55.86 8.84
CA ASN A 83 21.55 -55.08 8.65
C ASN A 83 20.95 -54.70 10.02
N ASP A 84 21.14 -53.48 10.41
CA ASP A 84 20.53 -52.90 11.61
C ASP A 84 19.11 -52.51 11.31
N LYS A 85 18.16 -53.09 12.03
CA LYS A 85 16.71 -52.94 11.85
C LYS A 85 16.11 -52.12 13.00
N ASN A 86 14.84 -51.75 12.86
CA ASN A 86 14.06 -51.04 13.87
C ASN A 86 14.47 -49.60 14.12
N HIS A 87 14.93 -48.91 13.08
CA HIS A 87 15.09 -47.47 13.14
C HIS A 87 13.70 -46.81 13.12
N ASN A 88 13.53 -45.79 13.94
CA ASN A 88 12.27 -45.07 14.05
C ASN A 88 12.52 -43.58 14.31
N GLY A 89 12.07 -42.73 13.38
CA GLY A 89 12.30 -41.28 13.44
C GLY A 89 13.71 -40.88 12.97
N ASP A 90 13.90 -39.63 12.69
CA ASP A 90 15.17 -39.07 12.24
C ASP A 90 16.16 -39.03 13.39
N ALA A 91 17.38 -39.50 13.14
CA ALA A 91 18.40 -39.55 14.17
C ALA A 91 19.81 -39.57 13.59
N ILE A 92 20.79 -39.14 14.40
CA ILE A 92 22.20 -39.32 14.12
C ILE A 92 22.69 -40.55 14.91
N TYR A 93 23.09 -41.58 14.20
CA TYR A 93 23.68 -42.77 14.79
C TYR A 93 25.17 -42.78 14.64
N GLN A 94 25.89 -43.31 15.66
CA GLN A 94 27.25 -43.71 15.56
C GLN A 94 27.32 -45.21 15.68
N TYR A 95 28.10 -45.84 14.77
CA TYR A 95 28.41 -47.24 14.82
C TYR A 95 29.89 -47.39 15.12
N ARG A 96 30.20 -48.29 16.07
CA ARG A 96 31.54 -48.63 16.49
C ARG A 96 31.81 -50.11 16.19
N LEU A 97 32.89 -50.36 15.44
CA LEU A 97 33.30 -51.69 15.01
C LEU A 97 34.65 -52.03 15.61
N THR A 98 34.75 -53.16 16.30
CA THR A 98 35.95 -53.58 17.00
C THR A 98 36.24 -55.06 16.68
N THR A 99 37.41 -55.41 16.16
CA THR A 99 37.80 -56.79 15.92
C THR A 99 38.16 -57.45 17.25
N PHE A 100 37.77 -58.71 17.48
CA PHE A 100 38.10 -59.42 18.71
C PHE A 100 38.65 -60.82 18.44
N GLN A 101 39.47 -61.36 19.39
CA GLN A 101 39.95 -62.71 19.49
C GLN A 101 40.06 -63.11 20.96
N GLY A 102 39.22 -64.04 21.43
CA GLY A 102 39.04 -64.31 22.86
C GLY A 102 38.65 -63.03 23.61
N ASP A 103 39.44 -62.71 24.62
CA ASP A 103 39.23 -61.45 25.42
C ASP A 103 40.01 -60.26 24.88
N GLN A 104 40.74 -60.41 23.77
CA GLN A 104 41.49 -59.32 23.16
C GLN A 104 40.66 -58.56 22.13
N THR A 105 40.86 -57.25 22.03
CA THR A 105 40.19 -56.38 21.06
C THR A 105 41.18 -55.48 20.37
N SER A 106 40.87 -55.11 19.11
CA SER A 106 41.57 -54.06 18.39
C SER A 106 41.20 -52.68 18.91
N GLU A 107 41.84 -51.64 18.38
CA GLU A 107 41.23 -50.30 18.34
C GLU A 107 39.90 -50.39 17.61
N SER A 108 39.04 -49.37 17.79
CA SER A 108 37.72 -49.34 17.16
C SER A 108 37.64 -48.34 16.02
N THR A 109 36.93 -48.70 14.97
CA THR A 109 36.52 -47.76 13.92
C THR A 109 35.12 -47.23 14.24
N VAL A 110 34.98 -45.89 14.26
CA VAL A 110 33.70 -45.23 14.51
C VAL A 110 33.27 -44.49 13.26
N VAL A 111 32.01 -44.68 12.85
CA VAL A 111 31.40 -43.96 11.75
C VAL A 111 30.08 -43.30 12.21
N THR A 112 29.81 -42.11 11.69
CA THR A 112 28.58 -41.38 11.97
C THR A 112 27.66 -41.47 10.76
N PHE A 113 26.40 -41.71 10.98
CA PHE A 113 25.39 -41.84 9.94
C PHE A 113 24.14 -41.06 10.31
N GLN A 114 23.72 -40.14 9.41
CA GLN A 114 22.44 -39.44 9.53
C GLN A 114 21.35 -40.35 8.97
N TYR A 115 20.48 -40.85 9.84
CA TYR A 115 19.32 -41.61 9.46
C TYR A 115 18.12 -40.67 9.31
N ASN A 116 17.45 -40.70 8.15
CA ASN A 116 16.19 -40.02 7.91
C ASN A 116 15.15 -41.09 7.59
N LYS A 117 14.06 -41.15 8.35
CA LYS A 117 13.01 -42.16 8.18
C LYS A 117 12.48 -42.16 6.74
N LEU A 118 12.29 -40.93 6.21
CA LEU A 118 11.90 -40.73 4.81
C LEU A 118 12.81 -39.65 4.21
N PRO A 119 13.92 -40.03 3.54
CA PRO A 119 14.83 -39.04 2.96
C PRO A 119 14.15 -38.18 1.91
N ALA A 120 14.44 -36.88 1.95
CA ALA A 120 13.96 -35.94 0.95
C ALA A 120 14.57 -36.23 -0.42
N PRO A 121 13.83 -36.00 -1.51
CA PRO A 121 14.42 -35.95 -2.85
C PRO A 121 15.47 -34.83 -2.91
N THR A 122 16.44 -34.98 -3.82
CA THR A 122 17.49 -33.97 -4.05
C THR A 122 17.64 -33.68 -5.53
N GLU A 123 18.47 -32.72 -5.86
CA GLU A 123 18.80 -32.36 -7.25
C GLU A 123 17.56 -31.99 -8.07
N LEU A 124 16.53 -31.38 -7.42
CA LEU A 124 15.35 -30.93 -8.13
C LEU A 124 15.72 -29.84 -9.13
N ALA A 125 15.42 -30.07 -10.39
CA ALA A 125 15.64 -29.17 -11.51
C ALA A 125 14.35 -28.94 -12.29
N ALA A 126 14.26 -27.82 -12.98
CA ALA A 126 13.13 -27.45 -13.85
C ALA A 126 13.68 -26.95 -15.19
N GLU A 127 13.24 -27.54 -16.29
CA GLU A 127 13.66 -27.19 -17.64
C GLU A 127 12.44 -27.05 -18.56
N LEU A 128 12.35 -25.92 -19.27
CA LEU A 128 11.29 -25.71 -20.26
C LEU A 128 11.64 -26.42 -21.56
N THR A 129 10.72 -27.25 -22.02
CA THR A 129 10.81 -28.00 -23.29
C THR A 129 9.57 -27.73 -24.15
N ASP A 130 9.54 -28.25 -25.38
CA ASP A 130 8.36 -28.17 -26.25
C ASP A 130 7.12 -28.88 -25.64
N ALA A 131 7.32 -29.81 -24.70
CA ALA A 131 6.25 -30.51 -24.01
C ALA A 131 5.70 -29.79 -22.78
N GLY A 132 6.37 -28.75 -22.30
CA GLY A 132 6.09 -28.01 -21.09
C GLY A 132 7.30 -27.92 -20.15
N LEU A 133 7.09 -27.48 -18.91
CA LEU A 133 8.13 -27.38 -17.90
C LEU A 133 8.34 -28.77 -17.26
N VAL A 134 9.50 -29.39 -17.54
CA VAL A 134 9.88 -30.68 -17.01
C VAL A 134 10.60 -30.50 -15.68
N LEU A 135 10.06 -31.10 -14.63
CA LEU A 135 10.71 -31.23 -13.33
C LEU A 135 11.41 -32.59 -13.25
N THR A 136 12.63 -32.61 -12.74
CA THR A 136 13.40 -33.85 -12.51
C THR A 136 14.05 -33.78 -11.14
N TRP A 137 14.16 -34.90 -10.46
CA TRP A 137 14.84 -34.98 -9.15
C TRP A 137 15.50 -36.35 -8.96
N LYS A 138 16.34 -36.43 -7.96
CA LYS A 138 16.95 -37.68 -7.53
C LYS A 138 16.13 -38.30 -6.41
N ASP A 139 15.80 -39.56 -6.60
CA ASP A 139 15.23 -40.40 -5.56
C ASP A 139 16.31 -40.83 -4.56
N ASN A 140 16.10 -40.57 -3.28
CA ASN A 140 16.98 -40.94 -2.18
C ASN A 140 16.33 -41.95 -1.21
N CYS A 141 15.11 -42.38 -1.52
CA CYS A 141 14.33 -43.27 -0.67
C CYS A 141 14.07 -44.63 -1.32
N THR A 142 13.99 -45.67 -0.51
CA THR A 142 13.70 -47.02 -0.96
C THR A 142 12.45 -47.61 -0.30
N GLY A 143 11.55 -46.77 0.13
CA GLY A 143 10.35 -47.21 0.85
C GLY A 143 9.21 -46.21 0.81
N GLU A 144 9.31 -45.24 -0.07
CA GLU A 144 8.23 -44.28 -0.31
C GLU A 144 7.09 -44.94 -1.13
N GLU A 145 5.88 -44.47 -0.90
CA GLU A 145 4.71 -44.81 -1.72
C GLU A 145 4.59 -43.87 -2.93
N GLY A 146 5.29 -42.75 -2.88
CA GLY A 146 5.32 -41.81 -3.99
C GLY A 146 5.85 -40.41 -3.63
N TYR A 147 5.60 -39.48 -4.56
CA TYR A 147 5.99 -38.09 -4.44
C TYR A 147 4.78 -37.17 -4.56
N LEU A 148 4.63 -36.26 -3.62
CA LEU A 148 3.71 -35.13 -3.69
C LEU A 148 4.45 -33.94 -4.29
N VAL A 149 3.95 -33.42 -5.42
CA VAL A 149 4.46 -32.21 -6.04
C VAL A 149 3.48 -31.08 -5.73
N ARG A 150 4.00 -30.02 -5.12
CA ARG A 150 3.25 -28.80 -4.83
C ARG A 150 3.74 -27.68 -5.73
N ARG A 151 2.82 -26.79 -6.13
CA ARG A 151 3.11 -25.68 -7.03
C ARG A 151 2.63 -24.38 -6.42
N LYS A 152 3.46 -23.34 -6.50
CA LYS A 152 3.13 -21.97 -6.21
C LYS A 152 3.36 -21.14 -7.47
N VAL A 153 2.45 -20.22 -7.78
CA VAL A 153 2.58 -19.29 -8.92
C VAL A 153 2.50 -17.88 -8.40
N ASN A 154 3.49 -17.06 -8.73
CA ASN A 154 3.67 -15.69 -8.28
C ASN A 154 3.58 -15.59 -6.73
N ASP A 155 2.79 -14.66 -6.18
CA ASP A 155 2.58 -14.49 -4.74
C ASP A 155 1.53 -15.42 -4.13
N GLY A 156 1.06 -16.42 -4.88
CA GLY A 156 0.10 -17.41 -4.39
C GLY A 156 0.69 -18.26 -3.28
N ALA A 157 -0.13 -19.07 -2.62
CA ALA A 157 0.32 -20.11 -1.70
C ALA A 157 0.70 -21.40 -2.45
N TYR A 158 1.55 -22.23 -1.84
CA TYR A 158 1.75 -23.59 -2.33
C TYR A 158 0.45 -24.40 -2.26
N ALA A 159 0.12 -25.05 -3.36
CA ALA A 159 -1.01 -25.96 -3.45
C ALA A 159 -0.54 -27.32 -3.96
N ASP A 160 -1.16 -28.39 -3.49
CA ASP A 160 -0.92 -29.73 -4.01
C ASP A 160 -1.33 -29.77 -5.48
N TRP A 161 -0.36 -30.10 -6.32
CA TRP A 161 -0.56 -30.09 -7.77
C TRP A 161 -0.65 -31.48 -8.37
N LYS A 162 0.28 -32.39 -8.01
CA LYS A 162 0.25 -33.80 -8.45
C LYS A 162 0.76 -34.73 -7.36
N ALA A 163 0.10 -35.88 -7.24
CA ALA A 163 0.62 -37.02 -6.51
C ALA A 163 1.12 -38.08 -7.55
N LEU A 164 2.33 -38.55 -7.33
CA LEU A 164 3.03 -39.50 -8.23
C LEU A 164 3.32 -40.79 -7.46
N GLY A 165 3.47 -41.89 -8.17
CA GLY A 165 3.81 -43.19 -7.56
C GLY A 165 5.27 -43.29 -7.13
N ALA A 166 5.60 -44.39 -6.46
CA ALA A 166 6.97 -44.73 -6.03
C ALA A 166 7.94 -44.74 -7.21
N ASN A 167 9.20 -44.36 -6.96
CA ASN A 167 10.30 -44.34 -7.93
C ASN A 167 10.07 -43.41 -9.15
N VAL A 168 9.06 -42.56 -9.15
CA VAL A 168 8.89 -41.52 -10.18
C VAL A 168 9.82 -40.37 -9.89
N VAL A 169 10.66 -39.99 -10.85
CA VAL A 169 11.69 -38.96 -10.72
C VAL A 169 11.51 -37.78 -11.69
N THR A 170 10.37 -37.73 -12.37
CA THR A 170 10.07 -36.66 -13.34
C THR A 170 8.58 -36.41 -13.46
N VAL A 171 8.23 -35.16 -13.77
CA VAL A 171 6.86 -34.77 -14.12
C VAL A 171 6.90 -33.52 -15.02
N THR A 172 5.93 -33.40 -15.93
CA THR A 172 5.83 -32.23 -16.82
C THR A 172 4.60 -31.40 -16.46
N ASP A 173 4.82 -30.09 -16.27
CA ASP A 173 3.77 -29.08 -16.20
C ASP A 173 3.53 -28.49 -17.59
N THR A 174 2.35 -28.77 -18.15
CA THR A 174 1.95 -28.31 -19.50
C THR A 174 1.16 -27.01 -19.49
N ASP A 175 0.83 -26.45 -18.31
CA ASP A 175 0.05 -25.21 -18.16
C ASP A 175 0.95 -24.07 -17.68
N ILE A 176 2.07 -23.83 -18.37
CA ILE A 176 2.99 -22.75 -18.07
C ILE A 176 2.59 -21.50 -18.84
N LYS A 177 2.25 -20.45 -18.08
CA LYS A 177 2.00 -19.09 -18.57
C LYS A 177 3.12 -18.16 -18.13
N ALA A 178 3.05 -16.88 -18.52
CA ALA A 178 3.95 -15.87 -17.97
C ALA A 178 3.81 -15.82 -16.45
N GLY A 179 4.92 -15.94 -15.73
CA GLY A 179 4.91 -15.95 -14.26
C GLY A 179 6.15 -16.59 -13.63
N ILE A 180 6.20 -16.50 -12.31
CA ILE A 180 7.22 -17.13 -11.48
C ILE A 180 6.59 -18.38 -10.85
N TYR A 181 7.22 -19.51 -11.06
CA TYR A 181 6.79 -20.80 -10.54
C TYR A 181 7.77 -21.30 -9.49
N GLU A 182 7.25 -21.74 -8.36
CA GLU A 182 8.02 -22.45 -7.35
C GLU A 182 7.39 -23.83 -7.15
N TYR A 183 8.23 -24.86 -7.17
CA TYR A 183 7.79 -26.25 -6.95
C TYR A 183 8.47 -26.81 -5.72
N GLU A 184 7.71 -27.63 -5.01
CA GLU A 184 8.18 -28.48 -3.92
C GLU A 184 7.91 -29.93 -4.31
N VAL A 185 8.91 -30.81 -4.12
CA VAL A 185 8.76 -32.26 -4.24
C VAL A 185 9.04 -32.90 -2.90
N ILE A 186 8.08 -33.67 -2.40
CA ILE A 186 8.07 -34.28 -1.07
C ILE A 186 7.80 -35.77 -1.23
N ALA A 187 8.69 -36.63 -0.73
CA ALA A 187 8.41 -38.06 -0.66
C ALA A 187 7.36 -38.36 0.42
N TYR A 188 6.49 -39.33 0.20
CA TYR A 188 5.51 -39.75 1.19
C TYR A 188 5.41 -41.27 1.32
N ALA A 189 5.03 -41.75 2.52
CA ALA A 189 4.66 -43.12 2.82
C ALA A 189 3.55 -43.12 3.88
N GLY A 190 2.34 -43.44 3.50
CA GLY A 190 1.15 -43.24 4.33
C GLY A 190 0.98 -41.75 4.68
N GLU A 191 0.93 -41.44 5.97
CA GLU A 191 0.84 -40.08 6.46
C GLU A 191 2.22 -39.38 6.62
N GLU A 192 3.29 -40.12 6.56
CA GLU A 192 4.66 -39.60 6.70
C GLU A 192 5.07 -38.77 5.48
N ARG A 193 5.79 -37.70 5.71
CA ARG A 193 6.31 -36.78 4.70
C ARG A 193 7.78 -36.50 4.94
N SER A 194 8.55 -36.46 3.86
CA SER A 194 9.94 -36.01 3.90
C SER A 194 10.04 -34.48 4.00
N GLY A 195 11.24 -33.96 4.14
CA GLY A 195 11.54 -32.58 3.77
C GLY A 195 11.27 -32.35 2.27
N ALA A 196 11.05 -31.10 1.87
CA ALA A 196 10.84 -30.71 0.49
C ALA A 196 12.15 -30.43 -0.24
N ALA A 197 12.29 -30.91 -1.48
CA ALA A 197 13.20 -30.31 -2.45
C ALA A 197 12.48 -29.16 -3.14
N THR A 198 13.15 -28.04 -3.39
CA THR A 198 12.53 -26.86 -3.99
C THR A 198 13.26 -26.42 -5.25
N VAL A 199 12.51 -25.90 -6.23
CA VAL A 199 13.08 -25.25 -7.42
C VAL A 199 12.20 -24.07 -7.83
N LYS A 200 12.85 -23.02 -8.33
CA LYS A 200 12.19 -21.83 -8.88
C LYS A 200 12.44 -21.75 -10.37
N TYR A 201 11.39 -21.49 -11.14
CA TYR A 201 11.43 -21.24 -12.58
C TYR A 201 10.72 -19.93 -12.89
N SER A 202 11.31 -19.12 -13.75
CA SER A 202 10.74 -17.84 -14.19
C SER A 202 10.46 -17.90 -15.69
N ASN A 203 9.20 -17.71 -16.06
CA ASN A 203 8.73 -17.56 -17.44
C ASN A 203 8.14 -16.16 -17.60
N THR A 204 8.96 -15.14 -17.39
CA THR A 204 8.51 -13.74 -17.42
C THR A 204 8.90 -13.08 -18.74
N THR A 205 8.07 -12.13 -19.18
CA THR A 205 8.30 -11.28 -20.35
C THR A 205 8.19 -9.82 -19.92
N THR A 206 8.64 -8.89 -20.77
CA THR A 206 8.50 -7.46 -20.50
C THR A 206 7.01 -7.10 -20.38
N PRO A 207 6.58 -6.39 -19.33
CA PRO A 207 5.23 -5.87 -19.22
C PRO A 207 4.87 -4.95 -20.38
N GLU A 208 3.61 -4.97 -20.81
CA GLU A 208 3.09 -4.16 -21.91
C GLU A 208 2.10 -3.12 -21.38
N VAL A 209 2.34 -1.85 -21.68
CA VAL A 209 1.48 -0.72 -21.29
C VAL A 209 0.89 -0.06 -22.50
N ARG A 210 -0.41 0.19 -22.46
CA ARG A 210 -1.13 0.94 -23.47
C ARG A 210 -1.76 2.19 -22.86
N ILE A 211 -1.53 3.34 -23.50
CA ILE A 211 -2.18 4.59 -23.17
C ILE A 211 -3.56 4.61 -23.82
N ALA A 212 -4.61 4.74 -23.03
CA ALA A 212 -5.99 4.75 -23.49
C ALA A 212 -6.51 6.15 -23.80
N THR A 213 -6.30 7.08 -22.87
CA THR A 213 -6.71 8.48 -23.01
C THR A 213 -5.77 9.40 -22.26
N THR A 214 -5.62 10.62 -22.80
CA THR A 214 -5.00 11.73 -22.08
C THR A 214 -5.95 12.91 -22.13
N SER A 215 -6.29 13.46 -20.98
CA SER A 215 -7.21 14.59 -20.84
C SER A 215 -6.53 15.72 -20.08
N ALA A 216 -6.71 16.95 -20.53
CA ALA A 216 -6.10 18.13 -19.95
C ALA A 216 -7.14 19.20 -19.61
N SER A 217 -6.96 19.85 -18.47
CA SER A 217 -7.63 21.09 -18.10
C SER A 217 -6.66 22.28 -18.22
N TRP A 218 -6.92 23.33 -17.44
CA TRP A 218 -6.02 24.48 -17.34
C TRP A 218 -4.89 24.31 -16.31
N HIS A 219 -4.97 23.33 -15.41
CA HIS A 219 -3.98 23.15 -14.34
C HIS A 219 -3.60 21.71 -14.07
N GLN A 220 -4.19 20.75 -14.76
CA GLN A 220 -3.85 19.33 -14.60
C GLN A 220 -4.02 18.51 -15.88
N VAL A 221 -3.31 17.39 -15.92
CA VAL A 221 -3.44 16.35 -16.92
C VAL A 221 -3.67 15.01 -16.24
N VAL A 222 -4.60 14.26 -16.82
CA VAL A 222 -4.91 12.90 -16.43
C VAL A 222 -4.65 11.97 -17.60
N MET A 223 -3.85 10.94 -17.37
CA MET A 223 -3.57 9.89 -18.34
C MET A 223 -4.13 8.57 -17.83
N GLN A 224 -5.02 7.95 -18.58
CA GLN A 224 -5.50 6.61 -18.33
C GLN A 224 -4.72 5.61 -19.17
N MET A 225 -4.27 4.54 -18.55
CA MET A 225 -3.44 3.49 -19.10
C MET A 225 -4.01 2.12 -18.77
N TYR A 226 -3.56 1.09 -19.48
CA TYR A 226 -3.81 -0.31 -19.16
C TYR A 226 -2.49 -1.07 -19.14
N LEU A 227 -2.36 -1.97 -18.19
CA LEU A 227 -1.33 -2.99 -18.21
C LEU A 227 -1.86 -4.16 -19.06
N ASP A 228 -1.62 -4.13 -20.36
CA ASP A 228 -2.14 -5.16 -21.28
C ASP A 228 -1.52 -6.53 -20.99
N SER A 229 -0.28 -6.56 -20.49
CA SER A 229 0.40 -7.76 -19.95
C SER A 229 1.32 -7.35 -18.80
N ASP A 230 1.25 -8.08 -17.68
CA ASP A 230 2.19 -7.96 -16.56
C ASP A 230 3.49 -8.75 -16.79
N GLY A 231 3.55 -9.56 -17.85
CA GLY A 231 4.70 -10.40 -18.15
C GLY A 231 5.01 -11.45 -17.09
N GLY A 232 4.09 -11.69 -16.14
CA GLY A 232 4.30 -12.57 -15.00
C GLY A 232 5.03 -11.93 -13.83
N HIS A 233 5.12 -10.59 -13.81
CA HIS A 233 5.73 -9.82 -12.73
C HIS A 233 4.66 -9.23 -11.82
N ILE A 234 5.09 -8.83 -10.62
CA ILE A 234 4.32 -7.93 -9.76
C ILE A 234 4.69 -6.51 -10.18
N CYS A 235 3.69 -5.78 -10.68
CA CYS A 235 3.90 -4.47 -11.25
C CYS A 235 3.34 -3.35 -10.36
N GLU A 236 4.08 -2.26 -10.23
CA GLU A 236 3.61 -0.94 -9.82
C GLU A 236 3.64 -0.04 -11.04
N GLY A 237 2.79 0.97 -11.14
CA GLY A 237 2.77 1.85 -12.31
C GLY A 237 2.45 3.29 -11.97
N GLY A 238 2.74 4.19 -12.93
CA GLY A 238 2.51 5.61 -12.77
C GLY A 238 2.93 6.45 -13.96
N MET A 239 3.15 7.73 -13.70
CA MET A 239 3.48 8.73 -14.70
C MET A 239 4.44 9.77 -14.12
N CYS A 240 5.44 10.17 -14.90
CA CYS A 240 6.37 11.25 -14.55
C CYS A 240 6.25 12.43 -15.51
N TRP A 241 6.65 13.64 -15.05
CA TRP A 241 6.76 14.85 -15.86
C TRP A 241 7.76 15.82 -15.25
N LYS A 242 8.24 16.77 -16.05
CA LYS A 242 9.10 17.87 -15.58
C LYS A 242 8.34 19.19 -15.54
N ASN A 243 8.67 20.06 -14.57
CA ASN A 243 8.02 21.37 -14.40
C ASN A 243 8.21 22.31 -15.60
N ASP A 244 9.33 22.19 -16.31
CA ASP A 244 9.60 22.97 -17.53
C ASP A 244 8.88 22.41 -18.76
N GLY A 245 8.23 21.26 -18.66
CA GLY A 245 7.54 20.57 -19.73
C GLY A 245 8.46 19.80 -20.68
N SER A 246 9.76 19.75 -20.44
CA SER A 246 10.71 19.02 -21.30
C SER A 246 10.53 17.51 -21.24
N LYS A 247 11.13 16.80 -22.20
CA LYS A 247 11.13 15.34 -22.30
C LYS A 247 12.13 14.67 -21.34
N GLY A 248 12.03 13.35 -21.24
CA GLY A 248 12.95 12.51 -20.50
C GLY A 248 12.73 12.54 -18.99
N ALA A 249 11.48 12.72 -18.55
CA ALA A 249 11.13 12.63 -17.12
C ALA A 249 11.40 11.23 -16.57
N THR A 250 11.82 11.18 -15.31
CA THR A 250 12.04 9.97 -14.52
C THR A 250 11.32 10.08 -13.18
N VAL A 251 11.36 9.05 -12.37
CA VAL A 251 10.76 9.06 -11.02
C VAL A 251 11.48 10.00 -10.04
N GLU A 252 12.65 10.51 -10.40
CA GLU A 252 13.37 11.56 -9.65
C GLU A 252 12.80 12.96 -9.91
N ASP A 253 12.04 13.14 -10.99
CA ASP A 253 11.29 14.35 -11.31
C ASP A 253 9.91 14.33 -10.63
N ASN A 254 8.92 15.10 -11.11
CA ASN A 254 7.56 14.95 -10.61
C ASN A 254 7.01 13.59 -11.03
N CYS A 255 6.42 12.90 -10.10
CA CYS A 255 5.93 11.55 -10.31
C CYS A 255 4.59 11.31 -9.62
N TYR A 256 3.69 10.65 -10.32
CA TYR A 256 2.49 10.06 -9.76
C TYR A 256 2.63 8.54 -9.75
N THR A 257 2.41 7.92 -8.59
CA THR A 257 2.36 6.47 -8.43
C THR A 257 0.92 6.03 -8.22
N PHE A 258 0.45 5.09 -9.02
CA PHE A 258 -0.88 4.50 -8.83
C PHE A 258 -0.89 3.66 -7.54
N PRO A 259 -1.89 3.81 -6.64
CA PRO A 259 -1.82 3.30 -5.27
C PRO A 259 -2.14 1.81 -5.12
N SER A 260 -1.98 1.01 -6.16
CA SER A 260 -2.24 -0.43 -6.14
C SER A 260 -1.24 -1.16 -7.03
N THR A 261 -0.92 -2.40 -6.69
CA THR A 261 -0.25 -3.31 -7.62
C THR A 261 -1.14 -3.59 -8.82
N LEU A 262 -0.53 -3.82 -9.97
CA LEU A 262 -1.18 -3.99 -11.25
C LEU A 262 -1.05 -5.44 -11.73
N LYS A 263 -2.08 -5.92 -12.41
CA LYS A 263 -2.13 -7.22 -13.08
C LYS A 263 -2.53 -7.05 -14.53
N THR A 264 -2.30 -8.07 -15.34
CA THR A 264 -2.74 -8.11 -16.75
C THR A 264 -4.21 -7.72 -16.89
N GLY A 265 -4.46 -6.72 -17.73
CA GLY A 265 -5.78 -6.16 -17.99
C GLY A 265 -6.22 -5.03 -17.06
N ASP A 266 -5.47 -4.73 -16.00
CA ASP A 266 -5.83 -3.67 -15.07
C ASP A 266 -5.70 -2.28 -15.68
N PRO A 267 -6.73 -1.41 -15.52
CA PRO A 267 -6.59 0.01 -15.77
C PRO A 267 -5.82 0.68 -14.63
N PHE A 268 -4.95 1.60 -14.98
CA PHE A 268 -4.33 2.51 -14.02
C PHE A 268 -4.25 3.92 -14.62
N PHE A 269 -3.95 4.90 -13.80
CA PHE A 269 -3.86 6.27 -14.27
C PHE A 269 -2.74 7.04 -13.60
N GLY A 270 -2.33 8.13 -14.24
CA GLY A 270 -1.50 9.16 -13.68
C GLY A 270 -2.23 10.50 -13.69
N ALA A 271 -2.05 11.30 -12.63
CA ALA A 271 -2.60 12.65 -12.53
C ALA A 271 -1.48 13.64 -12.19
N ALA A 272 -1.27 14.62 -13.04
CA ALA A 272 -0.35 15.72 -12.81
C ALA A 272 -1.17 16.98 -12.51
N GLN A 273 -0.92 17.61 -11.38
CA GLN A 273 -1.66 18.76 -10.87
C GLN A 273 -0.74 19.97 -10.67
N GLY A 274 -1.32 21.16 -10.54
CA GLY A 274 -0.56 22.39 -10.32
C GLY A 274 0.27 22.83 -11.53
N LEU A 275 -0.16 22.45 -12.73
CA LEU A 275 0.50 22.79 -13.99
C LEU A 275 0.11 24.20 -14.42
N GLU A 276 0.98 24.87 -15.19
CA GLU A 276 0.76 26.22 -15.69
C GLU A 276 -0.25 26.24 -16.85
N PRO A 277 -1.31 27.07 -16.80
CA PRO A 277 -2.28 27.18 -17.87
C PRO A 277 -1.65 27.55 -19.23
N GLY A 278 -2.13 26.92 -20.29
CA GLY A 278 -1.68 27.18 -21.66
C GLY A 278 -0.31 26.59 -22.04
N LYS A 279 0.40 25.97 -21.12
CA LYS A 279 1.69 25.33 -21.34
C LYS A 279 1.54 23.90 -21.85
N THR A 280 2.52 23.42 -22.58
CA THR A 280 2.61 22.02 -23.03
C THR A 280 3.60 21.26 -22.16
N TYR A 281 3.20 20.08 -21.73
CA TYR A 281 4.00 19.16 -20.94
C TYR A 281 4.13 17.82 -21.64
N ASN A 282 5.25 17.13 -21.37
CA ASN A 282 5.48 15.75 -21.79
C ASN A 282 5.36 14.83 -20.56
N PHE A 283 4.54 13.81 -20.70
CA PHE A 283 4.24 12.83 -19.65
C PHE A 283 4.78 11.48 -20.06
N ARG A 284 5.50 10.82 -19.16
CA ARG A 284 6.16 9.56 -19.41
C ARG A 284 5.58 8.48 -18.50
N PRO A 285 4.85 7.49 -19.03
CA PRO A 285 4.41 6.34 -18.28
C PRO A 285 5.59 5.50 -17.81
N TRP A 286 5.42 4.85 -16.67
CA TRP A 286 6.40 3.90 -16.15
C TRP A 286 5.71 2.72 -15.47
N VAL A 287 6.38 1.57 -15.49
CA VAL A 287 6.06 0.40 -14.67
C VAL A 287 7.33 -0.03 -13.94
N LYS A 288 7.19 -0.35 -12.66
CA LYS A 288 8.26 -0.93 -11.84
C LYS A 288 7.97 -2.40 -11.62
N TYR A 289 8.93 -3.23 -11.96
CA TYR A 289 8.95 -4.66 -11.68
C TYR A 289 10.39 -5.12 -11.42
N ASP A 290 10.56 -6.18 -10.65
CA ASP A 290 11.87 -6.69 -10.21
C ASP A 290 12.79 -5.60 -9.62
N GLY A 291 12.17 -4.60 -8.95
CA GLY A 291 12.89 -3.49 -8.33
C GLY A 291 13.36 -2.40 -9.28
N GLN A 292 13.13 -2.51 -10.61
CA GLN A 292 13.59 -1.58 -11.64
C GLN A 292 12.44 -0.82 -12.28
N TYR A 293 12.67 0.47 -12.59
CA TYR A 293 11.72 1.31 -13.31
C TYR A 293 11.93 1.17 -14.82
N HIS A 294 10.86 0.88 -15.55
CA HIS A 294 10.81 0.78 -16.99
C HIS A 294 9.89 1.86 -17.55
N TYR A 295 10.38 2.65 -18.48
CA TYR A 295 9.71 3.81 -19.01
C TYR A 295 9.21 3.55 -20.43
N TYR A 296 8.01 4.06 -20.73
CA TYR A 296 7.34 3.91 -22.03
C TYR A 296 7.38 5.23 -22.80
N ASP A 297 6.79 5.24 -23.99
CA ASP A 297 6.78 6.41 -24.86
C ASP A 297 6.04 7.59 -24.22
N GLU A 298 6.59 8.78 -24.40
CA GLU A 298 6.04 10.00 -23.85
C GLU A 298 4.86 10.50 -24.67
N VAL A 299 3.88 11.08 -23.97
CA VAL A 299 2.74 11.78 -24.55
C VAL A 299 2.80 13.25 -24.22
N SER A 300 2.71 14.09 -25.25
CA SER A 300 2.61 15.54 -25.10
C SER A 300 1.15 15.93 -24.88
N SER A 301 0.88 16.83 -23.93
CA SER A 301 -0.43 17.40 -23.69
C SER A 301 -0.32 18.89 -23.43
N SER A 302 -1.15 19.68 -24.12
CA SER A 302 -1.24 21.13 -23.91
C SER A 302 -2.41 21.46 -23.01
N LEU A 303 -2.17 22.28 -22.00
CA LEU A 303 -3.18 22.73 -21.07
C LEU A 303 -4.04 23.82 -21.70
N GLN A 304 -5.31 23.86 -21.29
CA GLN A 304 -6.24 24.93 -21.67
C GLN A 304 -5.91 26.23 -20.93
N ALA A 305 -6.43 27.36 -21.43
CA ALA A 305 -6.43 28.58 -20.66
C ALA A 305 -7.39 28.46 -19.48
N GLU A 306 -7.05 29.08 -18.35
CA GLU A 306 -7.94 29.11 -17.18
C GLU A 306 -9.24 29.84 -17.52
N PRO A 307 -10.43 29.31 -17.15
CA PRO A 307 -11.70 30.00 -17.39
C PRO A 307 -11.76 31.36 -16.71
N ALA A 308 -12.28 32.35 -17.41
CA ALA A 308 -12.40 33.71 -16.87
C ALA A 308 -13.36 33.78 -15.69
N ALA A 309 -13.15 34.76 -14.81
CA ALA A 309 -14.07 35.11 -13.74
C ALA A 309 -15.47 35.45 -14.32
N ILE A 310 -16.50 35.18 -13.52
CA ILE A 310 -17.88 35.58 -13.83
C ILE A 310 -18.17 36.86 -13.07
N VAL A 311 -18.48 37.93 -13.82
CA VAL A 311 -18.92 39.20 -13.24
C VAL A 311 -20.47 39.25 -13.35
N ALA A 312 -21.10 39.47 -12.23
CA ALA A 312 -22.56 39.62 -12.14
C ALA A 312 -22.94 41.01 -11.63
N ASP A 313 -24.12 41.47 -11.95
CA ASP A 313 -24.67 42.71 -11.41
C ASP A 313 -25.25 42.46 -10.02
N TRP A 314 -24.76 43.21 -9.04
CA TRP A 314 -25.13 43.07 -7.64
C TRP A 314 -25.85 44.30 -7.12
N THR A 315 -26.93 44.10 -6.42
CA THR A 315 -27.68 45.15 -5.74
C THR A 315 -27.27 45.22 -4.29
N ASP A 316 -26.74 46.37 -3.82
CA ASP A 316 -26.47 46.61 -2.41
C ASP A 316 -27.76 46.68 -1.61
N ILE A 317 -27.89 45.80 -0.63
CA ILE A 317 -29.03 45.71 0.29
C ILE A 317 -28.63 45.94 1.74
N SER A 318 -27.41 46.44 1.99
CA SER A 318 -26.85 46.63 3.33
C SER A 318 -27.75 47.48 4.23
N ALA A 319 -28.29 48.59 3.70
CA ALA A 319 -29.16 49.48 4.44
C ALA A 319 -30.50 48.82 4.86
N THR A 320 -31.03 47.92 4.05
CA THR A 320 -32.26 47.17 4.37
C THR A 320 -32.13 46.30 5.61
N TYR A 321 -30.90 45.80 5.85
CA TYR A 321 -30.59 44.91 6.96
C TYR A 321 -29.77 45.61 8.07
N ASN A 322 -29.66 46.94 8.06
CA ASN A 322 -28.92 47.72 9.04
C ASN A 322 -27.48 47.22 9.28
N MET A 323 -26.77 46.85 8.19
CA MET A 323 -25.41 46.38 8.28
C MET A 323 -24.46 47.43 8.81
N PRO A 324 -23.50 47.11 9.70
CA PRO A 324 -22.42 48.03 10.10
C PRO A 324 -21.58 48.44 8.88
N ALA A 325 -20.89 49.56 8.96
CA ALA A 325 -20.11 50.11 7.85
C ALA A 325 -19.04 49.13 7.34
N SER A 326 -18.53 48.26 8.24
CA SER A 326 -17.57 47.20 7.98
C SER A 326 -18.13 45.99 7.22
N ILE A 327 -19.45 45.91 7.03
CA ILE A 327 -20.12 44.85 6.24
C ILE A 327 -20.93 45.46 5.11
N LYS A 328 -20.74 44.91 3.90
CA LYS A 328 -21.65 45.16 2.79
C LYS A 328 -22.36 43.87 2.42
N LEU A 329 -23.65 43.94 2.18
CA LEU A 329 -24.53 42.84 1.85
C LEU A 329 -25.18 43.06 0.48
N TYR A 330 -25.07 42.08 -0.40
CA TYR A 330 -25.54 42.17 -1.79
C TYR A 330 -26.44 41.01 -2.16
N LYS A 331 -27.31 41.24 -3.12
CA LYS A 331 -28.08 40.18 -3.79
C LYS A 331 -28.05 40.34 -5.31
N THR A 332 -28.26 39.26 -6.00
CA THR A 332 -28.48 39.27 -7.44
C THR A 332 -29.55 38.25 -7.87
N THR A 333 -30.24 38.58 -8.95
CA THR A 333 -31.03 37.67 -9.75
C THR A 333 -30.54 37.80 -11.19
N THR A 334 -29.61 36.98 -11.59
CA THR A 334 -28.90 37.10 -12.87
C THR A 334 -28.89 35.77 -13.60
N SER A 335 -28.31 35.77 -14.80
CA SER A 335 -28.07 34.57 -15.56
C SER A 335 -26.61 34.23 -15.56
N VAL A 336 -26.27 33.02 -15.15
CA VAL A 336 -24.90 32.45 -15.22
C VAL A 336 -24.91 31.29 -16.21
N THR A 337 -24.12 31.39 -17.26
CA THR A 337 -24.05 30.38 -18.33
C THR A 337 -25.43 30.01 -18.91
N GLY A 338 -26.29 31.02 -19.06
CA GLY A 338 -27.66 30.88 -19.61
C GLY A 338 -28.69 30.33 -18.61
N ARG A 339 -28.39 30.25 -17.31
CA ARG A 339 -29.27 29.77 -16.24
C ARG A 339 -29.58 30.88 -15.26
N SER A 340 -30.84 31.04 -14.88
CA SER A 340 -31.23 31.98 -13.83
C SER A 340 -30.74 31.53 -12.47
N ILE A 341 -30.13 32.42 -11.71
CA ILE A 341 -29.70 32.19 -10.33
C ILE A 341 -30.20 33.29 -9.40
N ASN A 342 -30.44 32.93 -8.16
CA ASN A 342 -30.58 33.85 -7.04
C ASN A 342 -29.38 33.65 -6.12
N ALA A 343 -28.66 34.73 -5.82
CA ALA A 343 -27.46 34.63 -4.98
C ALA A 343 -27.37 35.85 -4.05
N TRP A 344 -26.72 35.63 -2.92
CA TRP A 344 -26.41 36.65 -1.91
C TRP A 344 -24.95 36.52 -1.52
N TYR A 345 -24.29 37.66 -1.30
CA TYR A 345 -23.01 37.65 -0.63
C TYR A 345 -22.87 38.79 0.38
N ALA A 346 -22.09 38.54 1.41
CA ALA A 346 -21.57 39.57 2.29
C ALA A 346 -20.07 39.69 2.12
N ILE A 347 -19.56 40.93 2.15
CA ILE A 347 -18.14 41.21 2.26
C ILE A 347 -17.90 41.98 3.58
N ALA A 348 -17.02 41.45 4.41
CA ALA A 348 -16.71 41.97 5.74
C ALA A 348 -15.24 42.43 5.82
N ASP A 349 -15.03 43.65 6.20
CA ASP A 349 -13.71 44.23 6.48
C ASP A 349 -13.36 44.00 7.95
N MET A 350 -12.61 42.93 8.21
CA MET A 350 -12.24 42.54 9.56
C MET A 350 -11.16 43.47 10.16
N SER A 351 -10.47 44.26 9.32
CA SER A 351 -9.44 45.20 9.76
C SER A 351 -10.01 46.41 10.51
N ALA A 352 -11.30 46.69 10.38
CA ALA A 352 -12.01 47.70 11.15
C ALA A 352 -12.03 47.40 12.65
N GLY A 353 -11.79 46.15 13.06
CA GLY A 353 -11.64 45.73 14.45
C GLY A 353 -12.94 45.56 15.23
N ASP A 354 -14.10 45.92 14.66
CA ASP A 354 -15.44 45.82 15.23
C ASP A 354 -16.13 44.50 14.99
N LEU A 355 -15.51 43.61 14.21
CA LEU A 355 -16.06 42.29 13.80
C LEU A 355 -15.18 41.13 14.26
N GLU A 356 -15.83 39.98 14.45
CA GLU A 356 -15.19 38.71 14.73
C GLU A 356 -15.83 37.59 13.91
N LEU A 357 -15.01 36.70 13.33
CA LEU A 357 -15.49 35.43 12.72
C LEU A 357 -15.62 34.37 13.80
N ARG A 358 -16.79 33.77 13.91
CA ARG A 358 -17.11 32.65 14.80
C ARG A 358 -17.46 31.41 13.97
N THR A 359 -16.98 30.26 14.43
CA THR A 359 -17.17 28.97 13.74
C THR A 359 -17.59 27.94 14.78
N ILE A 360 -18.86 27.67 14.89
CA ILE A 360 -19.45 27.03 16.06
C ILE A 360 -19.97 25.64 15.69
N LYS A 361 -19.53 24.62 16.46
CA LYS A 361 -20.16 23.31 16.48
C LYS A 361 -21.24 23.27 17.55
N THR A 362 -22.44 22.86 17.18
CA THR A 362 -23.55 22.67 18.11
C THR A 362 -23.51 21.26 18.74
N ALA A 363 -24.07 21.13 19.95
CA ALA A 363 -24.12 19.83 20.65
C ALA A 363 -25.06 18.84 19.93
N SER A 364 -26.09 19.33 19.27
CA SER A 364 -27.00 18.59 18.41
C SER A 364 -27.33 19.44 17.18
N ALA A 365 -27.81 18.81 16.11
CA ALA A 365 -28.20 19.53 14.91
C ALA A 365 -29.18 20.67 15.25
N THR A 366 -28.82 21.89 14.89
CA THR A 366 -29.55 23.12 15.23
C THR A 366 -29.68 23.97 13.97
N LYS A 367 -30.83 24.64 13.80
CA LYS A 367 -31.05 25.58 12.70
C LYS A 367 -30.10 26.78 12.84
N PRO A 368 -29.33 27.18 11.81
CA PRO A 368 -28.41 28.33 11.89
C PRO A 368 -29.10 29.63 12.37
N SER A 369 -30.32 29.91 11.96
CA SER A 369 -31.07 31.08 12.43
C SER A 369 -31.33 31.05 13.94
N VAL A 370 -31.59 29.86 14.50
CA VAL A 370 -31.80 29.67 15.96
C VAL A 370 -30.48 29.81 16.70
N ALA A 371 -29.42 29.16 16.20
CA ALA A 371 -28.09 29.22 16.77
C ALA A 371 -27.53 30.67 16.76
N ALA A 372 -27.72 31.39 15.65
CA ALA A 372 -27.31 32.78 15.52
C ALA A 372 -28.02 33.69 16.54
N LYS A 373 -29.32 33.53 16.77
CA LYS A 373 -30.05 34.28 17.80
C LYS A 373 -29.47 34.00 19.21
N SER A 374 -29.11 32.75 19.50
CA SER A 374 -28.57 32.38 20.79
C SER A 374 -27.16 32.89 21.03
N LEU A 375 -26.36 33.08 19.97
CA LEU A 375 -25.00 33.61 20.07
C LEU A 375 -24.96 35.11 20.42
N GLY A 376 -25.92 35.88 19.91
CA GLY A 376 -25.95 37.34 20.08
C GLY A 376 -24.95 38.08 19.19
N GLY A 377 -25.20 39.36 18.91
CA GLY A 377 -24.31 40.21 18.11
C GLY A 377 -24.13 39.79 16.65
N VAL A 378 -24.84 38.78 16.19
CA VAL A 378 -24.67 38.19 14.84
C VAL A 378 -25.19 39.15 13.78
N GLN A 379 -24.28 39.53 12.86
CA GLN A 379 -24.61 40.33 11.68
C GLN A 379 -24.98 39.43 10.49
N ILE A 380 -24.18 38.38 10.25
CA ILE A 380 -24.33 37.37 9.19
C ILE A 380 -24.16 35.99 9.80
N ALA A 381 -24.94 35.01 9.39
CA ALA A 381 -24.72 33.60 9.68
C ALA A 381 -25.09 32.71 8.47
N ILE A 382 -24.29 31.66 8.28
CA ILE A 382 -24.50 30.62 7.27
C ILE A 382 -24.33 29.24 7.89
N ASN A 383 -24.79 28.19 7.19
CA ASN A 383 -24.44 26.81 7.54
C ASN A 383 -22.91 26.60 7.48
N GLY A 384 -22.43 25.62 8.23
CA GLY A 384 -21.02 25.23 8.25
C GLY A 384 -20.71 24.11 7.25
N GLY A 385 -19.76 23.24 7.65
CA GLY A 385 -19.29 22.13 6.83
C GLY A 385 -20.18 20.88 6.91
N TYR A 386 -19.72 19.81 6.27
CA TYR A 386 -20.43 18.54 6.15
C TYR A 386 -20.66 17.84 7.48
N PHE A 387 -21.79 17.15 7.58
CA PHE A 387 -22.17 16.39 8.76
C PHE A 387 -23.04 15.17 8.39
N GLY A 388 -23.15 14.23 9.33
CA GLY A 388 -24.00 13.05 9.19
C GLY A 388 -24.01 12.24 10.48
N GLY A 389 -25.07 11.44 10.71
CA GLY A 389 -25.18 10.62 11.90
C GLY A 389 -25.09 11.40 13.23
N GLY A 390 -25.50 12.69 13.22
CA GLY A 390 -25.39 13.55 14.41
C GLY A 390 -23.99 14.05 14.72
N GLN A 391 -23.03 13.94 13.78
CA GLN A 391 -21.65 14.36 13.96
C GLN A 391 -21.18 15.30 12.82
N SER A 392 -20.26 16.21 13.13
CA SER A 392 -19.55 16.97 12.10
C SER A 392 -18.50 16.10 11.45
N TYR A 393 -18.47 16.05 10.12
CA TYR A 393 -17.37 15.46 9.33
C TYR A 393 -16.33 16.50 8.94
N SER A 394 -16.60 17.75 9.26
CA SER A 394 -15.74 18.89 8.97
C SER A 394 -15.03 19.39 10.24
N TYR A 395 -13.83 19.89 10.04
CA TYR A 395 -13.05 20.54 11.10
C TYR A 395 -13.79 21.75 11.66
N VAL A 396 -13.78 21.94 12.97
CA VAL A 396 -14.34 23.15 13.63
C VAL A 396 -13.47 23.57 14.80
N MET A 397 -13.01 24.82 14.77
CA MET A 397 -12.32 25.50 15.86
C MET A 397 -12.97 26.85 16.08
N ASP A 398 -13.31 27.20 17.31
CA ASP A 398 -13.85 28.50 17.68
C ASP A 398 -13.08 29.11 18.85
N GLN A 399 -12.59 30.33 18.67
CA GLN A 399 -11.81 31.08 19.66
C GLN A 399 -10.65 30.26 20.28
N GLY A 400 -9.90 29.55 19.44
CA GLY A 400 -8.74 28.73 19.84
C GLY A 400 -9.10 27.34 20.41
N LYS A 401 -10.38 26.99 20.44
CA LYS A 401 -10.84 25.69 20.94
C LYS A 401 -11.32 24.79 19.78
N GLU A 402 -10.57 23.71 19.52
CA GLU A 402 -10.98 22.68 18.58
C GLU A 402 -12.19 21.91 19.15
N SER A 403 -13.27 21.81 18.36
CA SER A 403 -14.52 21.16 18.74
C SER A 403 -14.92 20.00 17.82
N ALA A 404 -14.32 19.90 16.63
CA ALA A 404 -14.43 18.77 15.73
C ALA A 404 -13.17 18.61 14.87
N THR A 405 -12.73 17.38 14.67
CA THR A 405 -11.67 17.02 13.73
C THR A 405 -12.26 16.70 12.35
N GLY A 406 -11.49 16.96 11.29
CA GLY A 406 -11.87 16.60 9.92
C GLY A 406 -11.70 15.10 9.63
N VAL A 407 -12.34 14.64 8.57
CA VAL A 407 -12.16 13.28 8.03
C VAL A 407 -10.73 13.11 7.52
N LYS A 408 -10.10 11.97 7.84
CA LYS A 408 -8.74 11.62 7.41
C LYS A 408 -8.69 10.61 6.27
N THR A 409 -9.74 9.80 6.13
CA THR A 409 -9.79 8.73 5.15
C THR A 409 -11.14 8.68 4.45
N VAL A 410 -11.12 8.31 3.19
CA VAL A 410 -12.32 7.98 2.41
C VAL A 410 -12.08 6.67 1.67
N THR A 411 -13.14 5.88 1.48
CA THR A 411 -13.09 4.66 0.69
C THR A 411 -13.76 4.90 -0.65
N ARG A 412 -13.11 4.45 -1.73
CA ARG A 412 -13.66 4.50 -3.09
C ARG A 412 -13.57 3.12 -3.71
N SER A 413 -14.57 2.77 -4.48
CA SER A 413 -14.60 1.52 -5.23
C SER A 413 -14.33 1.80 -6.70
N TYR A 414 -13.40 1.02 -7.28
CA TYR A 414 -13.07 1.06 -8.70
C TYR A 414 -13.43 -0.29 -9.32
N TYR A 415 -13.86 -0.26 -10.57
CA TYR A 415 -14.02 -1.49 -11.34
C TYR A 415 -12.66 -1.85 -11.94
N GLY A 416 -12.07 -2.95 -11.46
CA GLY A 416 -10.70 -3.37 -11.82
C GLY A 416 -10.59 -4.15 -13.12
N ASP A 417 -11.69 -4.68 -13.68
CA ASP A 417 -11.63 -5.55 -14.86
C ASP A 417 -12.88 -5.51 -15.73
N ALA A 418 -12.81 -6.23 -16.87
CA ALA A 418 -13.92 -6.41 -17.79
C ALA A 418 -15.16 -7.11 -17.16
N ASN A 419 -14.98 -7.79 -16.03
CA ASN A 419 -16.00 -8.55 -15.33
C ASN A 419 -16.71 -7.74 -14.22
N LYS A 420 -16.39 -6.46 -14.08
CA LYS A 420 -16.96 -5.55 -13.08
C LYS A 420 -16.63 -5.91 -11.62
N THR A 421 -15.53 -6.59 -11.37
CA THR A 421 -15.06 -6.78 -10.02
C THR A 421 -14.62 -5.44 -9.46
N SER A 422 -15.29 -4.95 -8.43
CA SER A 422 -14.92 -3.68 -7.79
C SER A 422 -13.82 -3.90 -6.76
N VAL A 423 -12.79 -3.10 -6.83
CA VAL A 423 -11.75 -3.02 -5.80
C VAL A 423 -12.03 -1.79 -4.94
N SER A 424 -12.23 -2.00 -3.64
CA SER A 424 -12.38 -0.89 -2.68
C SER A 424 -11.00 -0.48 -2.16
N ILE A 425 -10.66 0.79 -2.36
CA ILE A 425 -9.38 1.37 -1.90
C ILE A 425 -9.68 2.45 -0.86
N GLY A 426 -9.02 2.35 0.29
CA GLY A 426 -9.02 3.40 1.31
C GLY A 426 -7.94 4.43 0.98
N PHE A 427 -8.33 5.71 0.92
CA PHE A 427 -7.40 6.81 0.68
C PHE A 427 -7.27 7.67 1.93
N ASN A 428 -6.05 8.04 2.28
CA ASN A 428 -5.80 9.16 3.17
C ASN A 428 -6.01 10.46 2.40
N ILE A 429 -6.70 11.42 3.01
CA ILE A 429 -7.02 12.69 2.36
C ILE A 429 -6.72 13.86 3.29
N THR A 430 -6.39 14.99 2.69
CA THR A 430 -6.49 16.30 3.34
C THR A 430 -7.79 16.97 2.90
N ARG A 431 -8.39 17.76 3.80
CA ARG A 431 -9.62 18.51 3.54
C ARG A 431 -9.37 19.98 3.70
N GLY A 432 -9.98 20.76 2.81
CA GLY A 432 -9.94 22.22 2.88
C GLY A 432 -10.57 22.75 4.15
N ALA A 433 -9.96 23.79 4.69
CA ALA A 433 -10.49 24.59 5.79
C ALA A 433 -10.21 26.08 5.56
N PHE A 434 -11.15 26.92 5.97
CA PHE A 434 -11.03 28.37 6.03
C PHE A 434 -10.96 28.79 7.48
N GLY A 435 -10.09 29.73 7.83
CA GLY A 435 -10.02 30.24 9.19
C GLY A 435 -9.38 31.61 9.28
N VAL A 436 -9.45 32.18 10.47
CA VAL A 436 -8.82 33.44 10.83
C VAL A 436 -7.91 33.24 12.04
N ASN A 437 -6.81 33.96 12.10
CA ASN A 437 -5.98 34.05 13.31
C ASN A 437 -6.60 35.01 14.36
N LYS A 438 -5.92 35.29 15.47
CA LYS A 438 -6.41 36.19 16.51
C LYS A 438 -6.61 37.63 16.04
N ASN A 439 -5.89 38.05 15.01
CA ASN A 439 -6.04 39.37 14.40
C ASN A 439 -7.18 39.42 13.36
N GLN A 440 -7.91 38.32 13.19
CA GLN A 440 -8.95 38.15 12.17
C GLN A 440 -8.41 38.17 10.73
N GLU A 441 -7.13 37.85 10.53
CA GLU A 441 -6.51 37.68 9.22
C GLU A 441 -6.89 36.32 8.63
N PRO A 442 -7.53 36.26 7.43
CA PRO A 442 -8.03 35.03 6.87
C PRO A 442 -6.96 34.24 6.14
N SER A 443 -7.12 32.92 6.15
CA SER A 443 -6.32 31.99 5.33
C SER A 443 -7.08 30.70 5.06
N VAL A 444 -6.62 29.93 4.05
CA VAL A 444 -7.08 28.57 3.79
C VAL A 444 -5.93 27.59 3.90
N LYS A 445 -6.21 26.39 4.36
CA LYS A 445 -5.25 25.28 4.46
C LYS A 445 -5.92 23.96 4.17
N TRP A 446 -5.13 22.98 3.78
CA TRP A 446 -5.55 21.57 3.73
C TRP A 446 -5.16 20.87 5.02
N LEU A 447 -6.11 20.28 5.73
CA LEU A 447 -5.91 19.64 7.03
C LEU A 447 -5.98 18.13 6.93
N TYR A 448 -5.02 17.43 7.53
CA TYR A 448 -5.15 16.00 7.84
C TYR A 448 -5.74 15.85 9.24
N GLY A 449 -7.04 16.08 9.33
CA GLY A 449 -7.84 15.95 10.54
C GLY A 449 -7.80 17.13 11.51
N SER A 450 -6.68 17.81 11.70
CA SER A 450 -6.50 18.85 12.73
C SER A 450 -5.58 19.98 12.23
N TYR A 451 -5.68 21.18 12.85
CA TYR A 451 -4.82 22.34 12.57
C TYR A 451 -3.32 22.08 12.80
N MET A 452 -2.98 21.08 13.62
CA MET A 452 -1.58 20.67 13.84
C MET A 452 -0.98 19.93 12.62
N TRP A 453 -1.82 19.50 11.70
CA TRP A 453 -1.45 18.83 10.46
C TRP A 453 -2.01 19.61 9.27
N ALA A 454 -1.51 20.82 9.11
CA ALA A 454 -1.87 21.71 8.02
C ALA A 454 -0.82 21.69 6.91
N TYR A 455 -1.27 21.87 5.68
CA TYR A 455 -0.48 21.89 4.47
C TYR A 455 -0.92 23.05 3.56
N ASP A 456 0.03 23.60 2.81
CA ASP A 456 -0.21 24.66 1.83
C ASP A 456 -0.65 24.13 0.46
N SER A 457 -0.64 22.82 0.29
CA SER A 457 -1.15 22.09 -0.89
C SER A 457 -1.93 20.86 -0.47
N PRO A 458 -2.88 20.37 -1.29
CA PRO A 458 -3.62 19.17 -0.97
C PRO A 458 -2.75 17.92 -1.10
N LEU A 459 -3.12 16.85 -0.38
CA LEU A 459 -2.62 15.52 -0.68
C LEU A 459 -3.06 15.16 -2.12
N PRO A 460 -2.16 14.71 -3.01
CA PRO A 460 -2.53 14.35 -4.36
C PRO A 460 -3.65 13.32 -4.39
N ALA A 461 -4.60 13.51 -5.30
CA ALA A 461 -5.69 12.57 -5.48
C ALA A 461 -5.13 11.17 -5.78
N TYR A 462 -5.74 10.14 -5.18
CA TYR A 462 -5.39 8.74 -5.39
C TYR A 462 -3.97 8.32 -5.00
N ASN A 463 -3.26 9.15 -4.27
CA ASN A 463 -1.88 8.88 -3.85
C ASN A 463 -1.78 8.52 -2.37
N SER A 464 -2.83 8.05 -1.76
CA SER A 464 -2.87 7.91 -0.31
C SER A 464 -3.42 6.59 0.18
N GLY A 465 -3.26 5.55 -0.59
CA GLY A 465 -3.57 4.19 -0.14
C GLY A 465 -2.96 3.89 1.24
N PRO A 466 -3.16 2.71 1.80
CA PRO A 466 -2.76 2.40 3.19
C PRO A 466 -1.28 2.66 3.48
N VAL A 467 -0.43 2.76 2.46
CA VAL A 467 1.02 2.91 2.56
C VAL A 467 1.46 4.37 2.56
N LEU A 468 0.71 5.28 1.92
CA LEU A 468 1.09 6.68 1.78
C LEU A 468 0.21 7.56 2.67
N GLN A 469 0.66 7.79 3.88
CA GLN A 469 0.02 8.73 4.81
C GLN A 469 0.71 10.10 4.72
N PRO A 470 -0.02 11.21 4.96
CA PRO A 470 0.60 12.51 5.13
C PRO A 470 1.71 12.45 6.19
N THR A 471 2.85 13.02 5.87
CA THR A 471 4.02 13.09 6.75
C THR A 471 4.42 14.54 6.99
N THR A 472 5.50 14.77 7.74
CA THR A 472 6.03 16.11 7.94
C THR A 472 6.62 16.75 6.68
N THR A 473 6.85 15.92 5.63
CA THR A 473 7.47 16.35 4.37
C THR A 473 6.59 16.12 3.15
N TYR A 474 5.43 15.44 3.30
CA TYR A 474 4.55 15.09 2.19
C TYR A 474 3.09 15.37 2.51
N PRO A 475 2.28 15.99 1.60
CA PRO A 475 2.59 16.43 0.22
C PRO A 475 3.52 17.65 0.13
N ALA A 476 3.52 18.50 1.11
CA ALA A 476 4.44 19.58 1.39
C ALA A 476 4.80 19.53 2.88
N ALA A 477 5.73 20.34 3.35
CA ALA A 477 6.09 20.36 4.76
C ALA A 477 4.86 20.64 5.63
N LYS A 478 4.57 19.72 6.55
CA LYS A 478 3.53 19.90 7.55
C LYS A 478 3.88 21.04 8.47
N HIS A 479 2.90 21.87 8.82
CA HIS A 479 3.04 22.89 9.86
C HIS A 479 1.80 22.94 10.77
N THR A 480 1.93 23.60 11.90
CA THR A 480 0.79 23.97 12.74
C THR A 480 0.21 25.27 12.20
N TRP A 481 -1.07 25.25 11.89
CA TRP A 481 -1.76 26.44 11.39
C TRP A 481 -1.99 27.44 12.52
N ASP A 482 -1.54 28.67 12.33
CA ASP A 482 -1.88 29.79 13.22
C ASP A 482 -3.33 30.20 12.94
N VAL A 483 -4.24 29.64 13.72
CA VAL A 483 -5.67 29.82 13.55
C VAL A 483 -6.38 29.97 14.90
N TYR A 484 -7.38 30.84 14.94
CA TYR A 484 -8.19 31.12 16.12
C TYR A 484 -9.64 30.63 15.97
N SER A 485 -10.25 30.87 14.79
CA SER A 485 -11.55 30.30 14.41
C SER A 485 -11.45 29.75 13.01
N ALA A 486 -11.94 28.49 12.80
CA ALA A 486 -11.88 27.82 11.51
C ALA A 486 -13.03 26.85 11.28
N ILE A 487 -13.44 26.73 10.02
CA ILE A 487 -14.42 25.78 9.52
C ILE A 487 -13.83 24.94 8.40
N GLY A 488 -13.94 23.62 8.50
CA GLY A 488 -13.64 22.71 7.43
C GLY A 488 -14.83 22.60 6.47
N GLY A 489 -14.51 22.28 5.23
CA GLY A 489 -15.49 22.06 4.16
C GLY A 489 -14.86 21.20 3.08
N GLY A 490 -14.97 21.66 1.85
CA GLY A 490 -14.30 21.08 0.68
C GLY A 490 -15.22 21.01 -0.53
N PRO A 491 -14.61 21.05 -1.70
CA PRO A 491 -13.20 21.34 -1.91
C PRO A 491 -12.86 22.83 -1.73
N ILE A 492 -11.57 23.15 -1.61
CA ILE A 492 -11.09 24.49 -1.93
C ILE A 492 -11.27 24.67 -3.44
N ILE A 493 -12.03 25.67 -3.84
CA ILE A 493 -12.44 25.90 -5.24
C ILE A 493 -11.67 27.01 -5.93
N LEU A 494 -11.01 27.87 -5.14
CA LEU A 494 -10.09 28.91 -5.60
C LEU A 494 -8.91 28.98 -4.63
N HIS A 495 -7.68 28.99 -5.12
CA HIS A 495 -6.47 29.10 -4.32
C HIS A 495 -5.46 30.02 -5.03
N ASP A 496 -4.95 31.00 -4.29
CA ASP A 496 -4.03 32.02 -4.79
C ASP A 496 -4.47 32.68 -6.12
N GLY A 497 -5.80 32.89 -6.24
CA GLY A 497 -6.42 33.47 -7.42
C GLY A 497 -6.64 32.52 -8.59
N HIS A 498 -6.28 31.24 -8.46
CA HIS A 498 -6.46 30.21 -9.50
C HIS A 498 -7.59 29.24 -9.19
N LEU A 499 -8.34 28.86 -10.22
CA LEU A 499 -9.43 27.88 -10.10
C LEU A 499 -8.84 26.49 -9.81
N CYS A 500 -9.39 25.81 -8.78
CA CYS A 500 -8.96 24.47 -8.37
C CYS A 500 -9.91 23.35 -8.82
N ILE A 501 -11.03 23.68 -9.45
CA ILE A 501 -12.04 22.70 -9.88
C ILE A 501 -12.09 22.65 -11.38
N ASP A 502 -11.62 21.54 -11.90
CA ASP A 502 -11.95 21.05 -13.24
C ASP A 502 -12.72 19.74 -13.12
N TYR A 503 -13.23 19.19 -14.15
CA TYR A 503 -14.02 17.96 -14.12
C TYR A 503 -13.33 16.87 -14.92
N LEU A 504 -12.01 16.77 -14.82
CA LEU A 504 -11.27 15.68 -15.46
C LEU A 504 -11.64 14.35 -14.83
N THR A 505 -11.95 13.39 -15.69
CA THR A 505 -12.39 12.07 -15.29
C THR A 505 -11.43 11.00 -15.79
N VAL A 506 -11.28 9.94 -15.02
CA VAL A 506 -10.80 8.66 -15.54
C VAL A 506 -12.03 7.87 -15.98
N LYS A 507 -12.04 7.45 -17.23
CA LYS A 507 -13.09 6.53 -17.70
C LYS A 507 -12.82 5.15 -17.13
N ASP A 508 -13.77 4.70 -16.36
CA ASP A 508 -13.85 3.34 -15.92
C ASP A 508 -14.69 2.54 -16.94
N LYS A 509 -14.38 1.25 -17.05
CA LYS A 509 -14.98 0.35 -18.02
C LYS A 509 -16.42 0.02 -17.62
N GLY A 510 -17.34 0.97 -17.82
CA GLY A 510 -18.76 0.69 -17.75
C GLY A 510 -19.67 1.69 -17.03
N ASN A 511 -19.22 2.71 -16.32
CA ASN A 511 -20.08 3.60 -15.52
C ASN A 511 -19.79 5.11 -15.58
N GLY A 512 -19.26 5.62 -16.68
CA GLY A 512 -19.30 7.07 -16.91
C GLY A 512 -18.18 7.89 -16.33
N GLY A 513 -17.15 7.28 -15.78
CA GLY A 513 -15.94 7.97 -15.34
C GLY A 513 -16.00 8.49 -13.90
N ARG A 514 -14.85 8.58 -13.25
CA ARG A 514 -14.69 9.18 -11.92
C ARG A 514 -13.84 10.43 -12.01
N TYR A 515 -14.25 11.45 -11.27
CA TYR A 515 -13.47 12.68 -11.16
C TYR A 515 -12.21 12.40 -10.34
N ILE A 516 -11.06 12.58 -10.96
CA ILE A 516 -9.76 12.53 -10.28
C ILE A 516 -9.13 13.91 -10.19
N GLY A 517 -9.76 14.90 -10.82
CA GLY A 517 -9.32 16.29 -10.75
C GLY A 517 -9.49 16.94 -9.40
N ASN A 518 -10.16 16.29 -8.48
CA ASN A 518 -10.34 16.81 -7.13
C ASN A 518 -9.49 16.05 -6.12
N PRO A 519 -8.40 16.67 -5.62
CA PRO A 519 -7.51 16.02 -4.65
C PRO A 519 -8.18 15.73 -3.30
N GLU A 520 -9.36 16.28 -3.04
CA GLU A 520 -10.12 16.04 -1.82
C GLU A 520 -11.10 14.84 -1.97
N LEU A 521 -11.14 14.17 -3.12
CA LEU A 521 -11.92 12.96 -3.41
C LEU A 521 -13.40 13.10 -3.03
N LEU A 522 -14.05 14.12 -3.54
CA LEU A 522 -15.47 14.37 -3.31
C LEU A 522 -16.35 13.53 -4.26
N ASP A 523 -17.58 13.28 -3.85
CA ASP A 523 -18.51 12.42 -4.58
C ASP A 523 -19.06 13.07 -5.85
N ASP A 524 -19.06 12.34 -6.96
CA ASP A 524 -19.48 12.80 -8.28
C ASP A 524 -20.95 13.23 -8.32
N ASP A 525 -21.81 12.53 -7.57
CA ASP A 525 -23.24 12.78 -7.50
C ASP A 525 -23.59 14.16 -6.89
N ILE A 526 -22.65 14.72 -6.11
CA ILE A 526 -22.84 15.98 -5.39
C ILE A 526 -22.07 17.12 -6.05
N PHE A 527 -20.96 16.83 -6.70
CA PHE A 527 -19.99 17.82 -7.16
C PHE A 527 -19.76 17.84 -8.68
N GLY A 528 -20.40 16.97 -9.45
CA GLY A 528 -20.24 16.90 -10.90
C GLY A 528 -20.58 18.19 -11.66
N PRO A 529 -20.14 18.33 -12.94
CA PRO A 529 -20.26 19.56 -13.71
C PRO A 529 -21.72 19.97 -14.01
N SER A 530 -22.63 19.01 -14.00
CA SER A 530 -24.08 19.24 -14.20
C SER A 530 -24.86 19.33 -12.90
N VAL A 531 -24.21 19.13 -11.74
CA VAL A 531 -24.86 19.11 -10.42
C VAL A 531 -24.90 20.52 -9.85
N ARG A 532 -26.12 21.07 -9.70
CA ARG A 532 -26.37 22.44 -9.28
C ARG A 532 -27.33 22.54 -8.09
N PRO A 533 -26.95 21.97 -6.92
CA PRO A 533 -27.70 22.19 -5.70
C PRO A 533 -27.49 23.63 -5.21
N PRO A 534 -28.25 24.10 -4.22
CA PRO A 534 -27.84 25.26 -3.47
C PRO A 534 -26.41 25.15 -2.96
N ARG A 535 -25.65 26.25 -3.01
CA ARG A 535 -24.22 26.30 -2.63
C ARG A 535 -23.98 27.32 -1.54
N THR A 536 -23.04 27.03 -0.66
CA THR A 536 -22.50 27.91 0.35
C THR A 536 -20.99 27.93 0.23
N ALA A 537 -20.39 29.12 0.21
CA ALA A 537 -18.95 29.30 0.16
C ALA A 537 -18.48 30.43 1.07
N ILE A 538 -17.23 30.31 1.54
CA ILE A 538 -16.51 31.33 2.27
C ILE A 538 -15.13 31.52 1.66
N GLY A 539 -14.69 32.76 1.52
CA GLY A 539 -13.39 33.07 0.95
C GLY A 539 -12.87 34.42 1.45
N HIS A 540 -11.73 34.84 0.92
CA HIS A 540 -11.19 36.15 1.19
C HIS A 540 -10.56 36.78 -0.05
N THR A 541 -10.57 38.10 -0.09
CA THR A 541 -9.90 38.93 -1.09
C THR A 541 -8.40 39.07 -0.78
N ALA A 542 -7.63 39.59 -1.72
CA ALA A 542 -6.20 39.84 -1.54
C ALA A 542 -5.89 40.84 -0.43
N ASP A 543 -6.80 41.79 -0.16
CA ASP A 543 -6.72 42.76 0.93
C ASP A 543 -7.32 42.24 2.26
N GLY A 544 -7.60 40.94 2.38
CA GLY A 544 -7.97 40.27 3.62
C GLY A 544 -9.44 40.39 4.01
N LYS A 545 -10.33 40.93 3.16
CA LYS A 545 -11.77 40.96 3.45
C LYS A 545 -12.38 39.58 3.30
N ILE A 546 -13.24 39.19 4.23
CA ILE A 546 -13.96 37.92 4.18
C ILE A 546 -15.19 38.08 3.28
N VAL A 547 -15.35 37.13 2.35
CA VAL A 547 -16.52 37.05 1.47
C VAL A 547 -17.27 35.75 1.75
N ILE A 548 -18.56 35.85 2.07
CA ILE A 548 -19.45 34.74 2.27
C ILE A 548 -20.49 34.78 1.15
N MET A 549 -20.71 33.69 0.41
CA MET A 549 -21.68 33.62 -0.67
C MET A 549 -22.61 32.42 -0.49
N VAL A 550 -23.89 32.63 -0.79
CA VAL A 550 -24.91 31.60 -0.94
C VAL A 550 -25.59 31.75 -2.30
N VAL A 551 -25.76 30.62 -2.99
CA VAL A 551 -26.51 30.55 -4.25
C VAL A 551 -27.63 29.53 -4.07
N ASP A 552 -28.87 29.91 -4.31
CA ASP A 552 -29.99 28.97 -4.37
C ASP A 552 -29.86 28.03 -5.57
N GLY A 553 -30.50 26.88 -5.52
CA GLY A 553 -30.48 25.88 -6.59
C GLY A 553 -31.69 24.95 -6.55
N ARG A 554 -31.68 23.90 -7.38
CA ARG A 554 -32.79 22.95 -7.47
C ARG A 554 -34.15 23.62 -7.79
N ASN A 555 -34.14 24.69 -8.59
CA ASN A 555 -35.28 25.56 -8.91
C ASN A 555 -35.92 26.24 -7.68
N SER A 556 -35.31 26.25 -6.53
CA SER A 556 -35.81 26.98 -5.36
C SER A 556 -35.83 28.47 -5.66
N GLY A 557 -36.99 29.10 -5.51
CA GLY A 557 -37.20 30.51 -5.87
C GLY A 557 -36.94 30.83 -7.34
N GLY A 558 -36.96 29.85 -8.25
CA GLY A 558 -36.61 30.01 -9.67
C GLY A 558 -35.12 29.96 -9.97
N SER A 559 -34.27 29.68 -8.98
CA SER A 559 -32.82 29.55 -9.14
C SER A 559 -32.44 28.14 -9.59
N GLN A 560 -31.78 28.03 -10.75
CA GLN A 560 -31.29 26.75 -11.28
C GLN A 560 -29.99 26.30 -10.65
N GLY A 561 -29.35 27.18 -9.87
CA GLY A 561 -28.07 26.88 -9.17
C GLY A 561 -26.85 26.97 -10.05
N VAL A 562 -25.70 26.75 -9.42
CA VAL A 562 -24.38 26.80 -10.06
C VAL A 562 -23.59 25.53 -9.75
N SER A 563 -22.68 25.16 -10.67
CA SER A 563 -21.65 24.15 -10.44
C SER A 563 -20.53 24.73 -9.56
N LEU A 564 -19.58 23.90 -9.13
CA LEU A 564 -18.48 24.39 -8.28
C LEU A 564 -17.53 25.33 -9.03
N ASP A 565 -17.25 25.07 -10.30
CA ASP A 565 -16.43 25.97 -11.12
C ASP A 565 -17.13 27.32 -11.36
N GLU A 566 -18.46 27.31 -11.62
CA GLU A 566 -19.25 28.54 -11.74
C GLU A 566 -19.26 29.33 -10.43
N LEU A 567 -19.36 28.66 -9.26
CA LEU A 567 -19.26 29.27 -7.94
C LEU A 567 -17.87 29.92 -7.71
N ALA A 568 -16.79 29.18 -8.02
CA ALA A 568 -15.43 29.68 -7.93
C ALA A 568 -15.20 30.92 -8.81
N ARG A 569 -15.69 30.90 -10.04
CA ARG A 569 -15.60 32.01 -11.00
C ARG A 569 -16.41 33.24 -10.57
N LEU A 570 -17.57 33.04 -9.93
CA LEU A 570 -18.34 34.12 -9.31
C LEU A 570 -17.57 34.76 -8.16
N MET A 571 -17.00 33.96 -7.25
CA MET A 571 -16.21 34.45 -6.13
C MET A 571 -14.92 35.15 -6.62
N LYS A 572 -14.27 34.62 -7.66
CA LYS A 572 -13.13 35.27 -8.34
C LYS A 572 -13.54 36.64 -8.93
N GLY A 573 -14.77 36.75 -9.47
CA GLY A 573 -15.34 38.01 -9.98
C GLY A 573 -15.56 39.06 -8.89
N LEU A 574 -15.66 38.66 -7.63
CA LEU A 574 -15.71 39.54 -6.45
C LEU A 574 -14.32 39.89 -5.89
N GLY A 575 -13.23 39.45 -6.53
CA GLY A 575 -11.86 39.69 -6.07
C GLY A 575 -11.34 38.70 -5.04
N CYS A 576 -12.02 37.60 -4.80
CA CYS A 576 -11.49 36.55 -3.93
C CYS A 576 -10.25 35.91 -4.54
N VAL A 577 -9.29 35.59 -3.66
CA VAL A 577 -8.07 34.84 -4.02
C VAL A 577 -8.09 33.42 -3.46
N ASN A 578 -8.79 33.19 -2.34
CA ASN A 578 -8.97 31.87 -1.77
C ASN A 578 -10.43 31.65 -1.40
N VAL A 579 -10.99 30.48 -1.72
CA VAL A 579 -12.40 30.14 -1.49
C VAL A 579 -12.55 28.67 -1.14
N LEU A 580 -13.26 28.42 -0.03
CA LEU A 580 -13.69 27.10 0.43
C LEU A 580 -15.18 26.93 0.14
N ASN A 581 -15.57 25.82 -0.50
CA ASN A 581 -16.96 25.37 -0.55
C ASN A 581 -17.34 24.72 0.78
N LEU A 582 -18.51 25.03 1.30
CA LEU A 582 -19.11 24.43 2.49
C LEU A 582 -20.21 23.44 2.14
N ASP A 583 -20.93 22.93 3.15
CA ASP A 583 -22.10 22.09 2.90
C ASP A 583 -23.17 22.85 2.11
N GLY A 584 -23.83 22.12 1.24
CA GLY A 584 -24.79 22.68 0.29
C GLY A 584 -26.16 22.02 0.37
N GLY A 585 -26.92 22.12 -0.73
CA GLY A 585 -28.22 21.50 -0.83
C GLY A 585 -29.23 22.04 0.19
N GLY A 586 -29.91 21.15 0.91
CA GLY A 586 -30.88 21.54 1.93
C GLY A 586 -30.30 22.25 3.14
N SER A 587 -28.94 22.14 3.36
CA SER A 587 -28.27 22.84 4.46
C SER A 587 -28.02 24.32 4.18
N THR A 588 -28.04 24.72 2.90
CA THR A 588 -27.72 26.09 2.49
C THR A 588 -28.67 27.11 3.08
N VAL A 589 -28.15 27.99 3.90
CA VAL A 589 -28.90 29.09 4.50
C VAL A 589 -28.01 30.33 4.65
N PHE A 590 -28.59 31.49 4.43
CA PHE A 590 -27.99 32.81 4.67
C PHE A 590 -28.89 33.63 5.59
N CYS A 591 -28.43 33.91 6.79
CA CYS A 591 -29.13 34.71 7.78
C CYS A 591 -28.45 36.06 7.96
N ALA A 592 -29.25 37.12 8.11
CA ALA A 592 -28.78 38.46 8.39
C ALA A 592 -29.53 39.10 9.57
N THR A 593 -28.90 40.10 10.20
CA THR A 593 -29.57 40.97 11.17
C THR A 593 -30.70 41.77 10.49
N PRO A 594 -31.76 42.21 11.20
CA PRO A 594 -32.11 41.84 12.56
C PRO A 594 -32.71 40.41 12.62
N ASN A 595 -32.70 39.83 13.81
CA ASN A 595 -33.39 38.56 14.13
C ASN A 595 -32.95 37.32 13.33
N ALA A 596 -31.71 37.31 12.77
CA ALA A 596 -31.22 36.23 11.90
C ALA A 596 -32.23 35.90 10.78
N THR A 597 -32.68 36.94 10.08
CA THR A 597 -33.63 36.82 8.96
C THR A 597 -33.00 35.99 7.85
N ILE A 598 -33.73 34.95 7.39
CA ILE A 598 -33.25 34.10 6.29
C ILE A 598 -33.49 34.84 4.96
N LEU A 599 -32.45 35.04 4.18
CA LEU A 599 -32.46 35.78 2.92
C LEU A 599 -32.71 34.91 1.69
N ASN A 600 -32.10 33.71 1.68
CA ASN A 600 -32.22 32.75 0.59
C ASN A 600 -33.48 31.90 0.76
N LYS A 601 -33.78 31.05 -0.24
CA LYS A 601 -34.88 30.12 -0.19
C LYS A 601 -34.39 28.67 -0.03
N PRO A 602 -34.38 28.12 1.21
CA PRO A 602 -33.94 26.76 1.43
C PRO A 602 -34.67 25.74 0.56
N SER A 603 -33.90 24.84 -0.11
CA SER A 603 -34.46 23.89 -1.10
C SER A 603 -35.32 22.80 -0.47
N ASP A 604 -35.22 22.57 0.84
CA ASP A 604 -36.04 21.61 1.60
C ASP A 604 -37.39 22.23 2.03
N GLY A 605 -37.71 23.44 1.54
CA GLY A 605 -38.91 24.19 1.93
C GLY A 605 -38.76 24.94 3.27
N SER A 606 -37.85 24.54 4.12
CA SER A 606 -37.51 25.20 5.38
C SER A 606 -36.01 25.00 5.68
N GLU A 607 -35.49 25.84 6.58
CA GLU A 607 -34.13 25.73 7.07
C GLU A 607 -33.85 24.37 7.72
N ARG A 608 -32.79 23.72 7.30
CA ARG A 608 -32.32 22.45 7.88
C ARG A 608 -31.51 22.69 9.16
N ALA A 609 -31.68 21.82 10.15
CA ALA A 609 -30.81 21.77 11.30
C ALA A 609 -29.43 21.16 10.90
N VAL A 610 -28.34 21.82 11.27
CA VAL A 610 -26.95 21.44 10.93
C VAL A 610 -26.10 21.33 12.18
N MET A 611 -24.94 20.66 12.08
CA MET A 611 -24.04 20.43 13.22
C MET A 611 -23.02 21.56 13.44
N SER A 612 -22.83 22.41 12.45
CA SER A 612 -21.95 23.58 12.56
C SER A 612 -22.44 24.74 11.72
N TYR A 613 -22.07 25.96 12.12
CA TYR A 613 -22.37 27.18 11.38
C TYR A 613 -21.24 28.20 11.51
N VAL A 614 -21.20 29.14 10.58
CA VAL A 614 -20.26 30.26 10.55
C VAL A 614 -21.06 31.54 10.78
N ALA A 615 -20.53 32.43 11.62
CA ALA A 615 -21.14 33.73 11.88
C ALA A 615 -20.09 34.85 11.87
N ILE A 616 -20.46 36.03 11.36
CA ILE A 616 -19.76 37.27 11.58
C ILE A 616 -20.53 38.01 12.65
N VAL A 617 -19.88 38.32 13.76
CA VAL A 617 -20.46 39.01 14.94
C VAL A 617 -19.82 40.35 15.16
N SER A 618 -20.57 41.29 15.68
CA SER A 618 -20.03 42.54 16.23
C SER A 618 -19.38 42.26 17.59
N LYS A 619 -18.20 42.84 17.83
CA LYS A 619 -17.47 42.84 19.12
C LYS A 619 -18.09 43.76 20.11
#